data_fbd7271850e3c5c0bbc11d762e706546
#
_entry.id   fbd7271850e3c5c0bbc11d762e706546
#
_cell.length_a   1.000
_cell.length_b   1.000
_cell.length_c   1.000
_cell.angle_alpha   90.00
_cell.angle_beta   90.00
_cell.angle_gamma   90.00
#
_symmetry.space_group_name_H-M   'P 1'
#
loop_
_entity.id
_entity.type
_entity.pdbx_description
1 polymer ?
#
loop_
_entity_poly.entity_id
_entity_poly.type
_entity_poly.pdbx_seq_one_letter_code
_entity_poly.pdbx_strand_id
1 'polypeptide(L)'
;MTNSETLRDLIRINNDRVTGYSKAAKQTEDQDLQSLFSQLAQQSRQFANDLRRLISISDKDVTDETTTAGKIYRAWMDVKATFGGDDRHGILASCEFGEDAAQKAYKDALNEDDLAIDVRATIESQKAILRQAHDKIKLMRDTATAHH
;
A
#
# COMPACT_ATOMS: atom_id res chain seq x y z
N MET A 1 -0.90 -19.82 -8.95
CA MET A 1 -0.23 -18.66 -9.57
C MET A 1 1.25 -18.89 -9.68
N THR A 2 1.89 -18.37 -10.70
CA THR A 2 3.35 -18.38 -10.80
C THR A 2 3.93 -17.33 -9.88
N ASN A 3 5.24 -17.46 -9.56
CA ASN A 3 5.93 -16.44 -8.77
C ASN A 3 5.87 -15.07 -9.46
N SER A 4 6.02 -15.02 -10.78
CA SER A 4 5.94 -13.77 -11.53
C SER A 4 4.57 -13.12 -11.43
N GLU A 5 3.51 -13.89 -11.48
CA GLU A 5 2.15 -13.37 -11.33
C GLU A 5 1.94 -12.78 -9.94
N THR A 6 2.38 -13.50 -8.91
CA THR A 6 2.30 -13.02 -7.53
C THR A 6 3.09 -11.73 -7.35
N LEU A 7 4.32 -11.67 -7.88
CA LEU A 7 5.16 -10.48 -7.82
C LEU A 7 4.51 -9.29 -8.53
N ARG A 8 3.94 -9.53 -9.73
CA ARG A 8 3.25 -8.47 -10.47
C ARG A 8 2.05 -7.92 -9.71
N ASP A 9 1.29 -8.79 -9.08
CA ASP A 9 0.14 -8.34 -8.26
C ASP A 9 0.61 -7.44 -7.12
N LEU A 10 1.68 -7.80 -6.44
CA LEU A 10 2.21 -6.98 -5.35
C LEU A 10 2.84 -5.68 -5.84
N ILE A 11 3.43 -5.67 -7.03
CA ILE A 11 3.91 -4.44 -7.66
C ILE A 11 2.75 -3.49 -7.91
N ARG A 12 1.65 -4.01 -8.45
CA ARG A 12 0.43 -3.20 -8.69
C ARG A 12 -0.14 -2.64 -7.39
N ILE A 13 -0.16 -3.46 -6.34
CA ILE A 13 -0.58 -3.03 -4.99
C ILE A 13 0.26 -1.86 -4.51
N ASN A 14 1.58 -1.96 -4.67
CA ASN A 14 2.47 -0.87 -4.26
C ASN A 14 2.29 0.37 -5.13
N ASN A 15 2.03 0.22 -6.42
CA ASN A 15 1.73 1.36 -7.29
C ASN A 15 0.44 2.05 -6.85
N ASP A 16 -0.59 1.29 -6.46
CA ASP A 16 -1.81 1.86 -5.89
C ASP A 16 -1.51 2.63 -4.60
N ARG A 17 -0.66 2.07 -3.75
CA ARG A 17 -0.29 2.71 -2.49
C ARG A 17 0.45 4.01 -2.72
N VAL A 18 1.35 4.07 -3.70
CA VAL A 18 2.01 5.31 -4.12
C VAL A 18 0.98 6.35 -4.53
N THR A 19 0.02 5.97 -5.37
CA THR A 19 -1.03 6.88 -5.84
C THR A 19 -1.88 7.39 -4.68
N GLY A 20 -2.29 6.50 -3.78
CA GLY A 20 -3.12 6.85 -2.63
C GLY A 20 -2.42 7.83 -1.70
N TYR A 21 -1.20 7.54 -1.30
CA TYR A 21 -0.46 8.42 -0.40
C TYR A 21 -0.04 9.72 -1.07
N SER A 22 0.27 9.71 -2.36
CA SER A 22 0.58 10.94 -3.08
C SER A 22 -0.62 11.89 -3.09
N LYS A 23 -1.82 11.36 -3.28
CA LYS A 23 -3.03 12.16 -3.20
C LYS A 23 -3.34 12.62 -1.78
N ALA A 24 -3.20 11.75 -0.81
CA ALA A 24 -3.41 12.10 0.60
C ALA A 24 -2.48 13.24 1.02
N ALA A 25 -1.23 13.20 0.60
CA ALA A 25 -0.27 14.26 0.88
C ALA A 25 -0.68 15.61 0.29
N LYS A 26 -1.34 15.60 -0.87
CA LYS A 26 -1.82 16.83 -1.51
C LYS A 26 -3.12 17.35 -0.87
N GLN A 27 -3.91 16.47 -0.28
CA GLN A 27 -5.21 16.83 0.28
C GLN A 27 -5.12 17.35 1.71
N THR A 28 -4.13 16.90 2.47
CA THR A 28 -3.97 17.36 3.85
C THR A 28 -3.23 18.68 3.90
N GLU A 29 -3.61 19.54 4.85
CA GLU A 29 -2.89 20.77 5.16
C GLU A 29 -1.90 20.55 6.31
N ASP A 30 -1.96 19.40 6.96
CA ASP A 30 -1.11 19.09 8.11
C ASP A 30 0.29 18.67 7.65
N GLN A 31 1.31 19.41 8.05
CA GLN A 31 2.68 19.17 7.60
C GLN A 31 3.21 17.82 8.05
N ASP A 32 2.84 17.37 9.25
CA ASP A 32 3.26 16.05 9.74
C ASP A 32 2.69 14.92 8.87
N LEU A 33 1.46 15.06 8.41
CA LEU A 33 0.85 14.08 7.51
C LEU A 33 1.43 14.15 6.11
N GLN A 34 1.70 15.35 5.60
CA GLN A 34 2.34 15.51 4.29
C GLN A 34 3.68 14.77 4.26
N SER A 35 4.48 14.95 5.29
CA SER A 35 5.77 14.31 5.42
C SER A 35 5.63 12.79 5.53
N LEU A 36 4.74 12.33 6.40
CA LEU A 36 4.50 10.90 6.59
C LEU A 36 4.03 10.22 5.29
N PHE A 37 3.04 10.81 4.63
CA PHE A 37 2.47 10.22 3.41
C PHE A 37 3.50 10.18 2.28
N SER A 38 4.34 11.22 2.17
CA SER A 38 5.43 11.22 1.18
C SER A 38 6.43 10.10 1.45
N GLN A 39 6.75 9.85 2.72
CA GLN A 39 7.63 8.75 3.11
C GLN A 39 7.02 7.38 2.80
N LEU A 40 5.72 7.22 3.05
CA LEU A 40 5.03 5.96 2.78
C LEU A 40 4.88 5.70 1.28
N ALA A 41 4.68 6.75 0.48
CA ALA A 41 4.70 6.63 -0.97
C ALA A 41 6.07 6.18 -1.46
N GLN A 42 7.14 6.78 -0.94
CA GLN A 42 8.50 6.40 -1.30
C GLN A 42 8.82 4.97 -0.87
N GLN A 43 8.33 4.54 0.28
CA GLN A 43 8.47 3.16 0.75
C GLN A 43 7.89 2.18 -0.27
N SER A 44 6.69 2.46 -0.79
CA SER A 44 6.08 1.58 -1.79
C SER A 44 6.80 1.60 -3.13
N ARG A 45 7.37 2.74 -3.53
CA ARG A 45 8.24 2.78 -4.72
C ARG A 45 9.42 1.84 -4.57
N GLN A 46 10.05 1.86 -3.40
CA GLN A 46 11.17 0.96 -3.10
C GLN A 46 10.73 -0.50 -3.09
N PHE A 47 9.59 -0.78 -2.49
CA PHE A 47 9.04 -2.15 -2.47
C PHE A 47 8.76 -2.66 -3.88
N ALA A 48 8.17 -1.84 -4.74
CA ALA A 48 7.93 -2.21 -6.12
C ALA A 48 9.23 -2.51 -6.86
N ASN A 49 10.27 -1.72 -6.63
CA ASN A 49 11.57 -1.96 -7.24
C ASN A 49 12.20 -3.26 -6.76
N ASP A 50 12.11 -3.55 -5.47
CA ASP A 50 12.63 -4.80 -4.90
C ASP A 50 11.90 -6.02 -5.49
N LEU A 51 10.59 -5.91 -5.65
CA LEU A 51 9.80 -6.99 -6.25
C LEU A 51 10.14 -7.19 -7.72
N ARG A 52 10.38 -6.11 -8.47
CA ARG A 52 10.78 -6.18 -9.88
C ARG A 52 12.10 -6.94 -10.06
N ARG A 53 13.02 -6.77 -9.12
CA ARG A 53 14.32 -7.48 -9.20
C ARG A 53 14.19 -8.99 -9.08
N LEU A 54 13.12 -9.47 -8.47
CA LEU A 54 12.87 -10.90 -8.30
C LEU A 54 12.22 -11.54 -9.51
N ILE A 55 11.70 -10.76 -10.45
CA ILE A 55 11.08 -11.28 -11.65
C ILE A 55 12.18 -11.71 -12.62
N SER A 56 12.05 -12.92 -13.19
CA SER A 56 13.05 -13.44 -14.13
C SER A 56 13.10 -12.56 -15.39
N ILE A 57 14.24 -12.64 -16.09
CA ILE A 57 14.47 -11.84 -17.30
C ILE A 57 13.38 -12.09 -18.35
N SER A 58 12.90 -13.32 -18.46
CA SER A 58 11.86 -13.69 -19.43
C SER A 58 10.49 -13.09 -19.10
N ASP A 59 10.28 -12.63 -17.87
CA ASP A 59 8.99 -12.12 -17.39
C ASP A 59 9.04 -10.63 -17.06
N LYS A 60 10.01 -9.90 -17.61
CA LYS A 60 10.23 -8.49 -17.26
C LYS A 60 9.25 -7.50 -17.86
N ASP A 61 8.22 -7.95 -18.51
CA ASP A 61 7.14 -7.08 -18.97
C ASP A 61 6.32 -6.56 -17.79
N VAL A 62 7.00 -5.93 -16.86
CA VAL A 62 6.33 -5.41 -15.67
C VAL A 62 6.01 -3.96 -15.92
N THR A 63 4.75 -3.67 -15.73
CA THR A 63 4.22 -2.36 -16.02
C THR A 63 4.23 -1.50 -14.75
N ASP A 64 4.02 -0.21 -14.93
CA ASP A 64 3.72 0.71 -13.82
C ASP A 64 2.23 0.73 -13.50
N GLU A 65 1.47 -0.23 -14.02
CA GLU A 65 0.04 -0.29 -13.81
C GLU A 65 -0.32 -0.49 -12.34
N THR A 66 -1.47 0.04 -11.97
CA THR A 66 -2.13 -0.24 -10.69
C THR A 66 -2.90 -1.56 -10.79
N THR A 67 -3.56 -1.96 -9.72
CA THR A 67 -4.41 -3.14 -9.75
C THR A 67 -5.50 -2.98 -10.79
N THR A 68 -6.03 -4.12 -11.27
CA THR A 68 -7.11 -4.11 -12.24
C THR A 68 -8.24 -3.22 -11.75
N ALA A 69 -8.63 -2.23 -12.56
CA ALA A 69 -9.65 -1.25 -12.23
C ALA A 69 -9.34 -0.40 -10.99
N GLY A 70 -8.07 -0.31 -10.58
CA GLY A 70 -7.66 0.53 -9.45
C GLY A 70 -8.32 0.17 -8.14
N LYS A 71 -8.43 -1.13 -7.86
CA LYS A 71 -9.18 -1.68 -6.75
C LYS A 71 -8.86 -1.04 -5.39
N ILE A 72 -7.58 -0.96 -5.06
CA ILE A 72 -7.14 -0.41 -3.78
C ILE A 72 -7.30 1.11 -3.77
N TYR A 73 -6.98 1.74 -4.89
CA TYR A 73 -7.17 3.18 -5.04
C TYR A 73 -8.64 3.56 -4.88
N ARG A 74 -9.56 2.82 -5.51
CA ARG A 74 -10.98 3.09 -5.36
C ARG A 74 -11.47 2.88 -3.94
N ALA A 75 -10.95 1.87 -3.24
CA ALA A 75 -11.26 1.67 -1.83
C ALA A 75 -10.87 2.90 -1.01
N TRP A 76 -9.67 3.44 -1.28
CA TRP A 76 -9.20 4.67 -0.65
C TRP A 76 -10.19 5.83 -0.87
N MET A 77 -10.61 6.03 -2.12
CA MET A 77 -11.50 7.13 -2.47
C MET A 77 -12.90 6.95 -1.89
N ASP A 78 -13.39 5.72 -1.83
CA ASP A 78 -14.71 5.42 -1.28
C ASP A 78 -14.77 5.75 0.22
N VAL A 79 -13.72 5.42 0.96
CA VAL A 79 -13.64 5.76 2.38
C VAL A 79 -13.59 7.28 2.55
N LYS A 80 -12.83 7.97 1.72
CA LYS A 80 -12.76 9.43 1.72
C LYS A 80 -14.15 10.05 1.52
N ALA A 81 -14.89 9.57 0.51
CA ALA A 81 -16.22 10.07 0.23
C ALA A 81 -17.17 9.85 1.42
N THR A 82 -17.07 8.68 2.07
CA THR A 82 -17.91 8.33 3.21
C THR A 82 -17.66 9.22 4.42
N PHE A 83 -16.40 9.57 4.68
CA PHE A 83 -16.02 10.30 5.90
C PHE A 83 -15.82 11.79 5.69
N GLY A 84 -16.25 12.35 4.54
CA GLY A 84 -16.14 13.79 4.28
C GLY A 84 -14.73 14.28 3.93
N GLY A 85 -13.83 13.40 3.87
CA GLY A 85 -12.58 13.36 3.11
C GLY A 85 -11.42 14.29 3.38
N ASP A 86 -11.63 15.53 3.78
CA ASP A 86 -10.51 16.49 3.82
C ASP A 86 -10.00 16.75 5.23
N ASP A 87 -10.70 16.30 6.25
CA ASP A 87 -10.23 16.45 7.62
C ASP A 87 -9.20 15.37 7.96
N ARG A 88 -8.48 15.61 9.04
CA ARG A 88 -7.41 14.72 9.47
C ARG A 88 -7.90 13.29 9.70
N HIS A 89 -9.02 13.15 10.39
CA HIS A 89 -9.58 11.82 10.68
C HIS A 89 -9.99 11.10 9.41
N GLY A 90 -10.68 11.78 8.49
CA GLY A 90 -11.15 11.16 7.25
C GLY A 90 -10.01 10.72 6.35
N ILE A 91 -8.98 11.53 6.23
CA ILE A 91 -7.79 11.19 5.44
C ILE A 91 -7.08 9.97 6.02
N LEU A 92 -6.89 9.94 7.35
CA LEU A 92 -6.26 8.80 8.01
C LEU A 92 -7.10 7.53 7.91
N ALA A 93 -8.42 7.65 7.99
CA ALA A 93 -9.32 6.51 7.80
C ALA A 93 -9.20 5.92 6.39
N SER A 94 -9.09 6.79 5.37
CA SER A 94 -8.86 6.34 3.99
C SER A 94 -7.55 5.58 3.86
N CYS A 95 -6.49 6.12 4.46
CA CYS A 95 -5.17 5.49 4.42
C CYS A 95 -5.17 4.14 5.13
N GLU A 96 -5.84 4.03 6.28
CA GLU A 96 -5.94 2.75 6.99
C GLU A 96 -6.67 1.71 6.16
N PHE A 97 -7.74 2.10 5.48
CA PHE A 97 -8.48 1.19 4.61
C PHE A 97 -7.58 0.65 3.50
N GLY A 98 -6.77 1.51 2.88
CA GLY A 98 -5.80 1.10 1.87
C GLY A 98 -4.73 0.18 2.44
N GLU A 99 -4.24 0.46 3.65
CA GLU A 99 -3.26 -0.39 4.31
C GLU A 99 -3.84 -1.76 4.66
N ASP A 100 -5.11 -1.84 5.07
CA ASP A 100 -5.78 -3.13 5.30
C ASP A 100 -5.81 -3.96 4.01
N ALA A 101 -6.12 -3.32 2.88
CA ALA A 101 -6.15 -4.00 1.59
C ALA A 101 -4.76 -4.51 1.20
N ALA A 102 -3.71 -3.72 1.45
CA ALA A 102 -2.33 -4.13 1.18
C ALA A 102 -1.92 -5.31 2.08
N GLN A 103 -2.27 -5.30 3.36
CA GLN A 103 -2.01 -6.41 4.27
C GLN A 103 -2.66 -7.70 3.77
N LYS A 104 -3.91 -7.61 3.34
CA LYS A 104 -4.63 -8.77 2.80
C LYS A 104 -3.94 -9.32 1.56
N ALA A 105 -3.53 -8.45 0.64
CA ALA A 105 -2.86 -8.87 -0.58
C ALA A 105 -1.54 -9.60 -0.29
N TYR A 106 -0.75 -9.08 0.65
CA TYR A 106 0.50 -9.72 1.06
C TYR A 106 0.25 -11.04 1.77
N LYS A 107 -0.77 -11.11 2.62
CA LYS A 107 -1.16 -12.36 3.28
C LYS A 107 -1.57 -13.42 2.26
N ASP A 108 -2.39 -13.03 1.27
CA ASP A 108 -2.83 -13.94 0.21
C ASP A 108 -1.62 -14.43 -0.61
N ALA A 109 -0.67 -13.56 -0.90
CA ALA A 109 0.55 -13.93 -1.62
C ALA A 109 1.35 -14.99 -0.85
N LEU A 110 1.46 -14.85 0.47
CA LEU A 110 2.20 -15.79 1.31
C LEU A 110 1.50 -17.15 1.46
N ASN A 111 0.23 -17.25 1.10
CA ASN A 111 -0.49 -18.52 1.09
C ASN A 111 -0.22 -19.35 -0.16
N GLU A 112 0.52 -18.83 -1.14
CA GLU A 112 0.93 -19.59 -2.30
C GLU A 112 1.97 -20.64 -1.91
N ASP A 113 1.76 -21.89 -2.33
CA ASP A 113 2.62 -23.01 -1.93
C ASP A 113 3.97 -23.02 -2.63
N ASP A 114 4.05 -22.43 -3.82
CA ASP A 114 5.19 -22.58 -4.73
C ASP A 114 6.13 -21.38 -4.72
N LEU A 115 6.10 -20.55 -3.69
CA LEU A 115 6.97 -19.38 -3.62
C LEU A 115 8.43 -19.81 -3.44
N ALA A 116 9.30 -19.27 -4.28
CA ALA A 116 10.74 -19.44 -4.09
C ALA A 116 11.17 -18.83 -2.76
N ILE A 117 12.26 -19.34 -2.18
CA ILE A 117 12.71 -18.92 -0.84
C ILE A 117 12.98 -17.43 -0.78
N ASP A 118 13.65 -16.87 -1.79
CA ASP A 118 13.98 -15.44 -1.85
C ASP A 118 12.72 -14.57 -2.04
N VAL A 119 11.77 -15.05 -2.83
CA VAL A 119 10.48 -14.36 -3.04
C VAL A 119 9.71 -14.32 -1.73
N ARG A 120 9.58 -15.45 -1.05
CA ARG A 120 8.86 -15.51 0.23
C ARG A 120 9.51 -14.59 1.27
N ALA A 121 10.83 -14.62 1.39
CA ALA A 121 11.56 -13.80 2.36
C ALA A 121 11.32 -12.32 2.11
N THR A 122 11.34 -11.88 0.85
CA THR A 122 11.08 -10.48 0.50
C THR A 122 9.65 -10.08 0.84
N ILE A 123 8.67 -10.91 0.49
CA ILE A 123 7.27 -10.65 0.78
C ILE A 123 7.02 -10.55 2.29
N GLU A 124 7.59 -11.48 3.07
CA GLU A 124 7.45 -11.45 4.53
C GLU A 124 8.05 -10.19 5.13
N SER A 125 9.23 -9.79 4.67
CA SER A 125 9.90 -8.58 5.14
C SER A 125 9.08 -7.33 4.84
N GLN A 126 8.60 -7.21 3.61
CA GLN A 126 7.77 -6.06 3.22
C GLN A 126 6.46 -6.03 3.99
N LYS A 127 5.83 -7.19 4.18
CA LYS A 127 4.59 -7.29 4.95
C LYS A 127 4.76 -6.79 6.38
N ALA A 128 5.86 -7.15 7.03
CA ALA A 128 6.15 -6.71 8.40
C ALA A 128 6.29 -5.18 8.47
N ILE A 129 6.96 -4.58 7.48
CA ILE A 129 7.13 -3.12 7.42
C ILE A 129 5.78 -2.44 7.14
N LEU A 130 4.98 -3.00 6.23
CA LEU A 130 3.64 -2.49 5.95
C LEU A 130 2.74 -2.58 7.19
N ARG A 131 2.89 -3.60 8.01
CA ARG A 131 2.13 -3.73 9.25
C ARG A 131 2.46 -2.60 10.23
N GLN A 132 3.73 -2.22 10.31
CA GLN A 132 4.13 -1.08 11.13
C GLN A 132 3.46 0.21 10.65
N ALA A 133 3.41 0.42 9.35
CA ALA A 133 2.73 1.59 8.77
C ALA A 133 1.24 1.55 9.06
N HIS A 134 0.60 0.40 8.89
CA HIS A 134 -0.82 0.20 9.22
C HIS A 134 -1.11 0.59 10.66
N ASP A 135 -0.31 0.07 11.59
CA ASP A 135 -0.54 0.30 13.02
C ASP A 135 -0.34 1.77 13.38
N LYS A 136 0.64 2.42 12.78
CA LYS A 136 0.89 3.86 12.99
C LYS A 136 -0.29 4.70 12.48
N ILE A 137 -0.76 4.43 11.27
CA ILE A 137 -1.90 5.15 10.69
C ILE A 137 -3.16 4.95 11.55
N LYS A 138 -3.40 3.72 11.99
CA LYS A 138 -4.54 3.41 12.85
C LYS A 138 -4.49 4.20 14.17
N LEU A 139 -3.33 4.24 14.80
CA LEU A 139 -3.15 4.99 16.05
C LEU A 139 -3.39 6.48 15.84
N MET A 140 -2.86 7.04 14.75
CA MET A 140 -3.06 8.45 14.44
C MET A 140 -4.52 8.77 14.15
N ARG A 141 -5.23 7.88 13.44
CA ARG A 141 -6.67 8.03 13.21
C ARG A 141 -7.44 8.05 14.52
N ASP A 142 -7.15 7.10 15.40
CA ASP A 142 -7.84 6.99 16.69
C ASP A 142 -7.56 8.23 17.57
N THR A 143 -6.35 8.72 17.53
CA THR A 143 -5.96 9.94 18.25
C THR A 143 -6.68 11.17 17.69
N ALA A 144 -6.81 11.26 16.36
CA ALA A 144 -7.54 12.38 15.72
C ALA A 144 -9.01 12.37 16.12
N THR A 145 -9.63 11.18 16.22
CA THR A 145 -11.01 11.06 16.68
C THR A 145 -11.17 11.58 18.10
N ALA A 146 -10.18 11.34 18.95
CA ALA A 146 -10.24 11.76 20.36
C ALA A 146 -10.18 13.27 20.55
N HIS A 147 -9.83 14.03 19.53
CA HIS A 147 -9.71 15.49 19.58
C HIS A 147 -10.96 16.24 19.09
N HIS A 148 -12.01 15.51 18.79
CA HIS A 148 -13.29 16.14 18.43
C HIS A 148 -14.12 16.50 19.69
#